data_485bea91944441ddb3f59cdb11d9cda5
#
_entry.id   485bea91944441ddb3f59cdb11d9cda5
#
_cell.length_a   1.000
_cell.length_b   1.000
_cell.length_c   1.000
_cell.angle_alpha   90.00
_cell.angle_beta   90.00
_cell.angle_gamma   90.00
#
_symmetry.space_group_name_H-M   'P 1'
#
loop_
_entity.id
_entity.type
_entity.pdbx_description
1 polymer ?
#
loop_
_entity_poly.entity_id
_entity_poly.type
_entity_poly.pdbx_seq_one_letter_code
_entity_poly.pdbx_strand_id
1 'polypeptide(L)'
;MKKTIGFSLFLVAILIAFLVSGASMPQKEKNLVPLPPELANLPTIKAEPWVLVDKDPNILLEGPAFDRQGNLFVTSIFDSRIFKITPAKQVTPIQLPNGLLPDGIAIHKDGRLFIACLSGRVVSVNPDGSNLTDLPKYNGKPASANDLVFDNQNGNLYVTDFTGTVAEPTGGVYRYSDNYTTVKPVIEHLASANGVGIAPPGNIPSAGNVLWVSETCRNEILRIELLSDGISINPIAGVTIPSRFSGGPGGSDSLRIDVKGNVYQCMIFQGRAVILNDKGVIIANVVIPGREEGKHLVTSNLAFKPGTDEVYIMAGGEGGAWIYKFRGLAEGLKLYSHQ
;
A
#
# COMPACT_ATOMS: atom_id res chain seq x y z
N MET A 1 19.15 24.22 -2.61
CA MET A 1 18.32 23.49 -1.64
C MET A 1 16.85 23.91 -1.58
N LYS A 2 16.24 24.45 -2.63
CA LYS A 2 14.81 24.90 -2.65
C LYS A 2 13.94 24.22 -3.72
N LYS A 3 14.48 23.26 -4.50
CA LYS A 3 13.74 22.62 -5.62
C LYS A 3 13.04 21.29 -5.28
N THR A 4 13.42 20.61 -4.20
CA THR A 4 12.93 19.28 -3.88
C THR A 4 11.57 19.28 -3.15
N ILE A 5 11.23 20.36 -2.45
CA ILE A 5 9.94 20.50 -1.74
C ILE A 5 8.77 20.73 -2.72
N GLY A 6 9.04 21.31 -3.89
CA GLY A 6 7.99 21.62 -4.87
C GLY A 6 7.36 20.41 -5.56
N PHE A 7 8.04 19.29 -5.64
CA PHE A 7 7.59 18.16 -6.44
C PHE A 7 6.69 17.18 -5.66
N SER A 8 7.00 16.93 -4.39
CA SER A 8 6.11 16.17 -3.47
C SER A 8 4.78 16.94 -3.30
N LEU A 9 4.85 18.28 -3.22
CA LEU A 9 3.67 19.15 -3.18
C LEU A 9 2.89 19.13 -4.51
N PHE A 10 3.53 18.89 -5.65
CA PHE A 10 2.86 18.88 -6.96
C PHE A 10 2.03 17.60 -7.18
N LEU A 11 2.53 16.41 -6.76
CA LEU A 11 1.73 15.18 -6.80
C LEU A 11 0.62 15.20 -5.73
N VAL A 12 0.91 15.72 -4.55
CA VAL A 12 -0.09 16.01 -3.50
C VAL A 12 -1.10 17.05 -3.99
N ALA A 13 -0.67 18.09 -4.75
CA ALA A 13 -1.56 19.08 -5.34
C ALA A 13 -2.42 18.50 -6.48
N ILE A 14 -1.93 17.52 -7.24
CA ILE A 14 -2.75 16.80 -8.23
C ILE A 14 -3.79 15.92 -7.51
N LEU A 15 -3.42 15.23 -6.44
CA LEU A 15 -4.38 14.51 -5.59
C LEU A 15 -5.43 15.47 -4.99
N ILE A 16 -5.00 16.64 -4.47
CA ILE A 16 -5.87 17.67 -3.88
C ILE A 16 -6.71 18.36 -4.95
N ALA A 17 -6.18 18.64 -6.15
CA ALA A 17 -6.92 19.28 -7.23
C ALA A 17 -8.09 18.43 -7.74
N PHE A 18 -7.94 17.09 -7.74
CA PHE A 18 -9.06 16.17 -8.01
C PHE A 18 -10.07 16.10 -6.87
N LEU A 19 -9.65 16.29 -5.62
CA LEU A 19 -10.54 16.29 -4.45
C LEU A 19 -11.26 17.64 -4.23
N VAL A 20 -10.68 18.76 -4.68
CA VAL A 20 -11.21 20.13 -4.42
C VAL A 20 -11.98 20.70 -5.61
N SER A 21 -11.82 20.18 -6.82
CA SER A 21 -12.66 20.57 -7.93
C SER A 21 -14.05 19.95 -7.78
N GLY A 22 -14.91 20.57 -7.00
CA GLY A 22 -16.36 20.33 -6.99
C GLY A 22 -17.03 20.71 -8.33
N ALA A 23 -16.42 20.31 -9.45
CA ALA A 23 -17.07 20.33 -10.74
C ALA A 23 -18.17 19.28 -10.69
N SER A 24 -19.41 19.70 -10.58
CA SER A 24 -20.56 18.84 -10.76
C SER A 24 -20.45 18.18 -12.13
N MET A 25 -20.06 16.92 -12.13
CA MET A 25 -20.06 16.10 -13.34
C MET A 25 -21.47 16.06 -13.93
N PRO A 26 -21.65 16.09 -15.25
CA PRO A 26 -22.95 15.95 -15.86
C PRO A 26 -23.61 14.65 -15.40
N GLN A 27 -24.84 14.72 -14.92
CA GLN A 27 -25.61 13.65 -14.25
C GLN A 27 -25.98 12.46 -15.15
N LYS A 28 -25.22 12.13 -16.21
CA LYS A 28 -25.65 11.17 -17.23
C LYS A 28 -24.64 10.16 -17.77
N GLU A 29 -23.46 10.05 -17.22
CA GLU A 29 -22.60 8.93 -17.61
C GLU A 29 -22.72 7.79 -16.60
N LYS A 30 -23.51 6.79 -16.96
CA LYS A 30 -23.47 5.48 -16.30
C LYS A 30 -22.09 4.87 -16.55
N ASN A 31 -21.41 4.51 -15.44
CA ASN A 31 -20.11 3.85 -15.46
C ASN A 31 -18.93 4.78 -15.78
N LEU A 32 -18.63 5.69 -14.85
CA LEU A 32 -17.51 6.64 -14.95
C LEU A 32 -16.13 5.96 -15.00
N VAL A 33 -16.03 4.73 -14.49
CA VAL A 33 -14.78 3.96 -14.43
C VAL A 33 -15.03 2.52 -14.90
N PRO A 34 -15.26 2.28 -16.20
CA PRO A 34 -15.51 0.93 -16.70
C PRO A 34 -14.33 0.00 -16.42
N LEU A 35 -14.59 -1.29 -16.25
CA LEU A 35 -13.53 -2.28 -16.26
C LEU A 35 -12.89 -2.31 -17.67
N PRO A 36 -11.57 -2.42 -17.76
CA PRO A 36 -10.91 -2.65 -19.04
C PRO A 36 -11.50 -3.88 -19.76
N PRO A 37 -11.71 -3.85 -21.08
CA PRO A 37 -12.34 -4.95 -21.81
C PRO A 37 -11.64 -6.31 -21.58
N GLU A 38 -10.33 -6.32 -21.49
CA GLU A 38 -9.51 -7.50 -21.23
C GLU A 38 -9.74 -8.11 -19.84
N LEU A 39 -10.28 -7.33 -18.90
CA LEU A 39 -10.56 -7.75 -17.52
C LEU A 39 -12.06 -8.01 -17.28
N ALA A 40 -12.92 -7.58 -18.19
CA ALA A 40 -14.39 -7.64 -18.00
C ALA A 40 -14.93 -9.07 -17.87
N ASN A 41 -14.26 -10.05 -18.46
CA ASN A 41 -14.62 -11.46 -18.41
C ASN A 41 -13.98 -12.24 -17.26
N LEU A 42 -13.12 -11.61 -16.46
CA LEU A 42 -12.52 -12.27 -15.31
C LEU A 42 -13.51 -12.34 -14.14
N PRO A 43 -13.35 -13.35 -13.25
CA PRO A 43 -14.09 -13.39 -12.00
C PRO A 43 -14.05 -12.04 -11.28
N THR A 44 -15.21 -11.56 -10.84
CA THR A 44 -15.33 -10.28 -10.16
C THR A 44 -15.93 -10.47 -8.77
N ILE A 45 -15.15 -10.12 -7.76
CA ILE A 45 -15.53 -10.16 -6.36
C ILE A 45 -16.08 -8.78 -5.99
N LYS A 46 -17.29 -8.73 -5.44
CA LYS A 46 -17.88 -7.48 -4.92
C LYS A 46 -17.52 -7.36 -3.45
N ALA A 47 -16.86 -6.27 -3.07
CA ALA A 47 -16.60 -5.96 -1.68
C ALA A 47 -17.88 -5.50 -0.96
N GLU A 48 -17.95 -5.71 0.34
CA GLU A 48 -19.06 -5.31 1.19
C GLU A 48 -18.64 -4.19 2.13
N PRO A 49 -19.48 -3.16 2.40
CA PRO A 49 -19.15 -2.12 3.36
C PRO A 49 -18.98 -2.72 4.77
N TRP A 50 -17.89 -2.38 5.44
CA TRP A 50 -17.60 -2.85 6.78
C TRP A 50 -17.70 -1.74 7.84
N VAL A 51 -16.95 -0.66 7.68
CA VAL A 51 -16.93 0.50 8.61
C VAL A 51 -16.75 1.79 7.84
N LEU A 52 -17.59 2.79 8.17
CA LEU A 52 -17.33 4.19 7.87
C LEU A 52 -16.39 4.74 8.95
N VAL A 53 -15.16 5.08 8.57
CA VAL A 53 -14.14 5.61 9.47
C VAL A 53 -14.35 7.11 9.72
N ASP A 54 -14.58 7.85 8.64
CA ASP A 54 -14.85 9.29 8.69
C ASP A 54 -15.83 9.70 7.57
N LYS A 55 -16.69 10.68 7.85
CA LYS A 55 -17.66 11.21 6.87
C LYS A 55 -17.04 12.21 5.89
N ASP A 56 -15.87 12.75 6.20
CA ASP A 56 -15.18 13.69 5.34
C ASP A 56 -14.66 12.96 4.10
N PRO A 57 -15.10 13.36 2.88
CA PRO A 57 -14.63 12.74 1.63
C PRO A 57 -13.16 13.03 1.31
N ASN A 58 -12.53 13.99 2.01
CA ASN A 58 -11.12 14.33 1.81
C ASN A 58 -10.16 13.50 2.68
N ILE A 59 -10.68 12.68 3.57
CA ILE A 59 -9.85 11.75 4.35
C ILE A 59 -9.35 10.64 3.44
N LEU A 60 -8.04 10.55 3.30
CA LEU A 60 -7.35 9.49 2.60
C LEU A 60 -6.82 8.47 3.61
N LEU A 61 -7.48 7.30 3.67
CA LEU A 61 -7.05 6.19 4.52
C LEU A 61 -5.96 5.38 3.82
N GLU A 62 -4.95 4.98 4.60
CA GLU A 62 -3.83 4.17 4.16
C GLU A 62 -3.38 3.18 5.23
N GLY A 63 -2.33 2.42 4.95
CA GLY A 63 -1.56 1.61 5.87
C GLY A 63 -2.34 0.64 6.77
N PRO A 64 -3.29 -0.15 6.26
CA PRO A 64 -4.04 -1.07 7.13
C PRO A 64 -3.15 -2.18 7.69
N ALA A 65 -3.20 -2.38 9.01
CA ALA A 65 -2.48 -3.45 9.68
C ALA A 65 -3.26 -3.98 10.90
N PHE A 66 -3.33 -5.31 11.02
CA PHE A 66 -3.98 -5.98 12.15
C PHE A 66 -3.00 -6.29 13.27
N ASP A 67 -3.39 -5.99 14.53
CA ASP A 67 -2.68 -6.46 15.71
C ASP A 67 -3.14 -7.88 16.13
N ARG A 68 -2.46 -8.47 17.15
CA ARG A 68 -2.80 -9.79 17.69
C ARG A 68 -4.19 -9.87 18.34
N GLN A 69 -4.76 -8.73 18.74
CA GLN A 69 -6.08 -8.64 19.34
C GLN A 69 -7.19 -8.50 18.29
N GLY A 70 -6.81 -8.45 17.00
CA GLY A 70 -7.72 -8.27 15.88
C GLY A 70 -8.18 -6.83 15.68
N ASN A 71 -7.54 -5.85 16.31
CA ASN A 71 -7.76 -4.46 15.98
C ASN A 71 -7.09 -4.13 14.65
N LEU A 72 -7.77 -3.36 13.82
CA LEU A 72 -7.23 -2.81 12.57
C LEU A 72 -6.76 -1.38 12.83
N PHE A 73 -5.49 -1.11 12.54
CA PHE A 73 -4.93 0.23 12.49
C PHE A 73 -4.92 0.68 11.04
N VAL A 74 -5.31 1.94 10.79
CA VAL A 74 -5.23 2.59 9.48
C VAL A 74 -4.73 4.01 9.67
N THR A 75 -3.94 4.52 8.74
CA THR A 75 -3.48 5.91 8.74
C THR A 75 -4.50 6.82 8.05
N SER A 76 -4.44 8.09 8.39
CA SER A 76 -5.04 9.20 7.67
C SER A 76 -3.92 10.20 7.38
N ILE A 77 -3.54 10.30 6.10
CA ILE A 77 -2.27 10.88 5.69
C ILE A 77 -2.18 12.37 6.04
N PHE A 78 -3.15 13.16 5.55
CA PHE A 78 -3.03 14.62 5.53
C PHE A 78 -3.29 15.29 6.88
N ASP A 79 -4.00 14.63 7.79
CA ASP A 79 -4.28 15.13 9.12
C ASP A 79 -3.42 14.46 10.22
N SER A 80 -2.43 13.67 9.80
CA SER A 80 -1.44 13.03 10.68
C SER A 80 -2.08 12.20 11.80
N ARG A 81 -3.13 11.43 11.48
CA ARG A 81 -3.82 10.53 12.43
C ARG A 81 -3.61 9.05 12.09
N ILE A 82 -3.77 8.23 13.11
CA ILE A 82 -4.06 6.80 12.97
C ILE A 82 -5.45 6.57 13.54
N PHE A 83 -6.24 5.70 12.91
CA PHE A 83 -7.46 5.18 13.49
C PHE A 83 -7.23 3.74 13.94
N LYS A 84 -7.57 3.46 15.20
CA LYS A 84 -7.69 2.10 15.74
C LYS A 84 -9.14 1.66 15.65
N ILE A 85 -9.41 0.56 14.98
CA ILE A 85 -10.74 0.01 14.78
C ILE A 85 -10.80 -1.38 15.43
N THR A 86 -11.67 -1.53 16.42
CA THR A 86 -11.84 -2.81 17.13
C THR A 86 -12.66 -3.80 16.31
N PRO A 87 -12.62 -5.12 16.64
CA PRO A 87 -13.53 -6.11 16.05
C PRO A 87 -15.02 -5.75 16.19
N ALA A 88 -15.38 -4.99 17.23
CA ALA A 88 -16.73 -4.45 17.44
C ALA A 88 -17.01 -3.18 16.60
N LYS A 89 -16.10 -2.82 15.67
CA LYS A 89 -16.21 -1.64 14.78
C LYS A 89 -16.17 -0.29 15.50
N GLN A 90 -15.64 -0.25 16.71
CA GLN A 90 -15.41 1.01 17.41
C GLN A 90 -14.16 1.69 16.83
N VAL A 91 -14.31 2.92 16.33
CA VAL A 91 -13.26 3.73 15.73
C VAL A 91 -12.71 4.71 16.75
N THR A 92 -11.41 4.71 16.98
CA THR A 92 -10.72 5.62 17.91
C THR A 92 -9.57 6.31 17.18
N PRO A 93 -9.57 7.64 17.04
CA PRO A 93 -8.46 8.38 16.45
C PRO A 93 -7.30 8.49 17.45
N ILE A 94 -6.07 8.41 16.91
CA ILE A 94 -4.80 8.61 17.62
C ILE A 94 -4.05 9.70 16.86
N GLN A 95 -3.81 10.84 17.52
CA GLN A 95 -3.11 11.96 16.88
C GLN A 95 -1.60 11.74 16.92
N LEU A 96 -0.95 11.86 15.77
CA LEU A 96 0.49 11.91 15.61
C LEU A 96 0.96 13.37 15.47
N PRO A 97 2.28 13.65 15.56
CA PRO A 97 2.79 15.00 15.33
C PRO A 97 2.38 15.53 13.94
N ASN A 98 1.92 16.79 13.91
CA ASN A 98 1.49 17.44 12.68
C ASN A 98 2.58 17.44 11.59
N GLY A 99 2.19 17.20 10.34
CA GLY A 99 3.08 17.17 9.20
C GLY A 99 3.89 15.87 9.07
N LEU A 100 3.59 14.86 9.86
CA LEU A 100 4.22 13.54 9.73
C LEU A 100 3.82 12.84 8.43
N LEU A 101 2.58 13.04 7.97
CA LEU A 101 2.00 12.43 6.76
C LEU A 101 2.13 10.89 6.77
N PRO A 102 1.55 10.22 7.78
CA PRO A 102 1.65 8.76 7.92
C PRO A 102 0.95 8.06 6.75
N ASP A 103 1.59 7.05 6.19
CA ASP A 103 1.13 6.29 5.04
C ASP A 103 1.06 4.80 5.41
N GLY A 104 1.97 3.95 4.97
CA GLY A 104 1.98 2.52 5.31
C GLY A 104 2.20 2.24 6.80
N ILE A 105 1.57 1.17 7.33
CA ILE A 105 1.85 0.62 8.66
C ILE A 105 2.25 -0.85 8.55
N ALA A 106 3.28 -1.25 9.28
CA ALA A 106 3.54 -2.65 9.62
C ALA A 106 3.72 -2.79 11.14
N ILE A 107 3.15 -3.83 11.71
CA ILE A 107 3.23 -4.07 13.16
C ILE A 107 4.34 -5.06 13.46
N HIS A 108 5.27 -4.66 14.31
CA HIS A 108 6.37 -5.49 14.77
C HIS A 108 5.90 -6.55 15.78
N LYS A 109 6.66 -7.62 15.96
CA LYS A 109 6.32 -8.71 16.90
C LYS A 109 6.24 -8.28 18.37
N ASP A 110 6.82 -7.13 18.75
CA ASP A 110 6.69 -6.55 20.09
C ASP A 110 5.45 -5.66 20.25
N GLY A 111 4.67 -5.46 19.17
CA GLY A 111 3.43 -4.68 19.16
C GLY A 111 3.59 -3.24 18.72
N ARG A 112 4.83 -2.71 18.56
CA ARG A 112 5.03 -1.35 18.02
C ARG A 112 4.57 -1.25 16.58
N LEU A 113 4.03 -0.09 16.23
CA LEU A 113 3.70 0.28 14.86
C LEU A 113 4.95 0.88 14.21
N PHE A 114 5.32 0.39 13.03
CA PHE A 114 6.31 1.01 12.15
C PHE A 114 5.54 1.68 11.04
N ILE A 115 5.83 2.96 10.79
CA ILE A 115 5.05 3.80 9.89
C ILE A 115 5.97 4.44 8.86
N ALA A 116 5.67 4.21 7.60
CA ALA A 116 6.23 4.98 6.50
C ALA A 116 5.49 6.32 6.40
N CYS A 117 6.22 7.41 6.19
CA CYS A 117 5.62 8.75 6.15
C CYS A 117 6.05 9.48 4.88
N LEU A 118 5.09 10.05 4.15
CA LEU A 118 5.36 10.82 2.93
C LEU A 118 6.24 12.05 3.20
N SER A 119 6.34 12.49 4.47
CA SER A 119 7.34 13.49 4.89
C SER A 119 8.79 13.00 4.78
N GLY A 120 9.00 11.76 4.34
CA GLY A 120 10.31 11.12 4.20
C GLY A 120 10.85 10.54 5.50
N ARG A 121 10.04 10.43 6.53
CA ARG A 121 10.39 9.76 7.80
C ARG A 121 9.89 8.31 7.76
N VAL A 122 10.64 7.42 8.42
CA VAL A 122 10.16 6.11 8.84
C VAL A 122 10.24 6.13 10.37
N VAL A 123 9.15 5.85 11.03
CA VAL A 123 9.10 5.95 12.50
C VAL A 123 8.59 4.67 13.13
N SER A 124 8.98 4.41 14.37
CA SER A 124 8.32 3.43 15.23
C SER A 124 7.59 4.15 16.36
N VAL A 125 6.42 3.66 16.75
CA VAL A 125 5.57 4.28 17.76
C VAL A 125 4.76 3.20 18.47
N ASN A 126 4.41 3.42 19.74
CA ASN A 126 3.48 2.54 20.45
C ASN A 126 2.06 2.62 19.83
N PRO A 127 1.22 1.59 20.02
CA PRO A 127 -0.17 1.58 19.50
C PRO A 127 -1.08 2.69 20.04
N ASP A 128 -0.65 3.41 21.06
CA ASP A 128 -1.36 4.58 21.62
C ASP A 128 -0.82 5.93 21.11
N GLY A 129 0.18 5.90 20.20
CA GLY A 129 0.82 7.09 19.65
C GLY A 129 2.01 7.60 20.46
N SER A 130 2.33 7.01 21.59
CA SER A 130 3.47 7.39 22.45
C SER A 130 4.80 6.83 21.94
N ASN A 131 5.92 7.34 22.47
CA ASN A 131 7.28 6.85 22.21
C ASN A 131 7.67 6.81 20.72
N LEU A 132 7.31 7.85 19.97
CA LEU A 132 7.67 7.99 18.56
C LEU A 132 9.20 8.15 18.42
N THR A 133 9.79 7.30 17.60
CA THR A 133 11.25 7.27 17.33
C THR A 133 11.49 7.20 15.83
N ASP A 134 12.38 8.05 15.32
CA ASP A 134 12.82 8.02 13.91
C ASP A 134 13.79 6.86 13.64
N LEU A 135 13.65 6.24 12.49
CA LEU A 135 14.63 5.33 11.93
C LEU A 135 15.66 6.10 11.08
N PRO A 136 16.90 5.58 10.91
CA PRO A 136 17.94 6.23 10.12
C PRO A 136 17.59 6.29 8.63
N LYS A 137 18.32 7.14 7.89
CA LYS A 137 18.23 7.27 6.44
C LYS A 137 19.55 6.86 5.77
N TYR A 138 19.45 6.34 4.56
CA TYR A 138 20.59 6.11 3.68
C TYR A 138 20.71 7.27 2.68
N ASN A 139 21.73 8.12 2.80
CA ASN A 139 21.93 9.29 1.92
C ASN A 139 20.66 10.15 1.75
N GLY A 140 19.91 10.38 2.84
CA GLY A 140 18.64 11.12 2.80
C GLY A 140 17.42 10.32 2.34
N LYS A 141 17.57 9.04 2.03
CA LYS A 141 16.51 8.14 1.56
C LYS A 141 15.99 7.22 2.69
N PRO A 142 14.70 6.85 2.65
CA PRO A 142 13.69 7.32 1.72
C PRO A 142 13.40 8.83 1.89
N ALA A 143 13.06 9.51 0.81
CA ALA A 143 12.72 10.94 0.82
C ALA A 143 11.20 11.16 0.89
N SER A 144 10.40 10.16 0.53
CA SER A 144 8.95 10.09 0.68
C SER A 144 8.57 8.63 0.93
N ALA A 145 8.69 8.16 2.19
CA ALA A 145 8.37 6.77 2.51
C ALA A 145 6.87 6.52 2.37
N ASN A 146 6.49 5.44 1.65
CA ASN A 146 5.10 5.16 1.32
C ASN A 146 4.60 3.88 2.00
N ASP A 147 5.04 2.69 1.59
CA ASP A 147 4.60 1.43 2.19
C ASP A 147 5.77 0.65 2.80
N LEU A 148 5.47 -0.33 3.64
CA LEU A 148 6.50 -1.10 4.31
C LEU A 148 6.03 -2.50 4.69
N VAL A 149 6.96 -3.46 4.70
CA VAL A 149 6.69 -4.85 5.05
C VAL A 149 7.87 -5.47 5.79
N PHE A 150 7.58 -6.23 6.84
CA PHE A 150 8.59 -7.05 7.52
C PHE A 150 8.85 -8.37 6.80
N ASP A 151 10.09 -8.74 6.71
CA ASP A 151 10.48 -10.12 6.45
C ASP A 151 10.17 -10.96 7.70
N ASN A 152 9.24 -11.88 7.55
CA ASN A 152 8.79 -12.73 8.64
C ASN A 152 9.84 -13.71 9.15
N GLN A 153 10.91 -13.97 8.42
CA GLN A 153 11.96 -14.91 8.80
C GLN A 153 12.99 -14.28 9.73
N ASN A 154 13.35 -13.02 9.47
CA ASN A 154 14.48 -12.37 10.13
C ASN A 154 14.18 -10.99 10.72
N GLY A 155 12.99 -10.41 10.46
CA GLY A 155 12.58 -9.11 10.99
C GLY A 155 13.17 -7.90 10.28
N ASN A 156 13.86 -8.08 9.16
CA ASN A 156 14.24 -6.97 8.31
C ASN A 156 13.00 -6.25 7.79
N LEU A 157 13.10 -4.92 7.63
CA LEU A 157 11.99 -4.10 7.15
C LEU A 157 12.31 -3.53 5.78
N TYR A 158 11.43 -3.76 4.80
CA TYR A 158 11.51 -3.16 3.48
C TYR A 158 10.57 -1.98 3.40
N VAL A 159 11.05 -0.86 2.86
CA VAL A 159 10.31 0.41 2.76
C VAL A 159 10.45 0.96 1.35
N THR A 160 9.35 1.39 0.75
CA THR A 160 9.34 2.06 -0.54
C THR A 160 9.54 3.57 -0.40
N ASP A 161 10.18 4.18 -1.39
CA ASP A 161 10.35 5.63 -1.54
C ASP A 161 9.52 6.12 -2.73
N PHE A 162 8.42 6.81 -2.45
CA PHE A 162 7.47 7.33 -3.41
C PHE A 162 7.95 8.64 -4.04
N THR A 163 9.19 8.64 -4.54
CA THR A 163 9.74 9.79 -5.27
C THR A 163 9.97 9.45 -6.73
N GLY A 164 10.14 10.50 -7.53
CA GLY A 164 10.45 10.39 -8.95
C GLY A 164 9.25 10.36 -9.87
N THR A 165 9.54 10.45 -11.15
CA THR A 165 8.61 10.37 -12.27
C THR A 165 9.14 9.39 -13.31
N VAL A 166 8.37 9.15 -14.37
CA VAL A 166 8.85 8.33 -15.50
C VAL A 166 10.11 8.92 -16.14
N ALA A 167 10.20 10.27 -16.23
CA ALA A 167 11.34 10.95 -16.83
C ALA A 167 12.55 11.05 -15.89
N GLU A 168 12.29 11.18 -14.58
CA GLU A 168 13.32 11.32 -13.54
C GLU A 168 13.01 10.33 -12.39
N PRO A 169 13.26 9.03 -12.54
CA PRO A 169 12.98 8.03 -11.53
C PRO A 169 13.99 8.12 -10.38
N THR A 170 13.53 8.55 -9.21
CA THR A 170 14.35 8.74 -8.01
C THR A 170 13.89 7.94 -6.80
N GLY A 171 12.80 7.18 -6.95
CA GLY A 171 12.29 6.28 -5.94
C GLY A 171 13.06 4.97 -5.85
N GLY A 172 12.65 4.11 -4.95
CA GLY A 172 13.32 2.82 -4.75
C GLY A 172 12.76 2.02 -3.58
N VAL A 173 13.42 0.91 -3.26
CA VAL A 173 13.15 0.09 -2.09
C VAL A 173 14.39 0.05 -1.21
N TYR A 174 14.21 0.29 0.07
CA TYR A 174 15.27 0.32 1.08
C TYR A 174 15.00 -0.74 2.14
N ARG A 175 16.03 -1.51 2.51
CA ARG A 175 15.96 -2.50 3.58
C ARG A 175 16.65 -2.00 4.84
N TYR A 176 15.89 -1.99 5.92
CA TYR A 176 16.42 -1.81 7.29
C TYR A 176 16.78 -3.16 7.88
N SER A 177 17.88 -3.20 8.65
CA SER A 177 18.28 -4.38 9.43
C SER A 177 17.23 -4.71 10.51
N ASP A 178 17.27 -5.90 11.04
CA ASP A 178 16.38 -6.40 12.11
C ASP A 178 16.42 -5.57 13.41
N ASN A 179 17.50 -4.83 13.65
CA ASN A 179 17.62 -3.89 14.76
C ASN A 179 17.34 -2.43 14.34
N TYR A 180 17.01 -2.18 13.08
CA TYR A 180 16.63 -0.87 12.49
C TYR A 180 17.68 0.24 12.62
N THR A 181 18.94 -0.11 12.85
CA THR A 181 20.05 0.86 12.98
C THR A 181 20.78 1.11 11.67
N THR A 182 20.65 0.24 10.71
CA THR A 182 21.25 0.37 9.37
C THR A 182 20.19 0.23 8.28
N VAL A 183 20.37 0.98 7.21
CA VAL A 183 19.52 0.95 6.03
C VAL A 183 20.38 0.89 4.77
N LYS A 184 19.96 0.09 3.78
CA LYS A 184 20.64 -0.09 2.49
C LYS A 184 19.62 -0.10 1.35
N PRO A 185 19.98 0.40 0.17
CA PRO A 185 19.14 0.25 -1.01
C PRO A 185 19.09 -1.21 -1.45
N VAL A 186 17.92 -1.66 -1.92
CA VAL A 186 17.71 -2.92 -2.63
C VAL A 186 17.63 -2.66 -4.13
N ILE A 187 16.82 -1.67 -4.50
CA ILE A 187 16.68 -1.20 -5.88
C ILE A 187 16.40 0.31 -5.85
N GLU A 188 17.00 1.03 -6.76
CA GLU A 188 16.80 2.47 -6.95
C GLU A 188 16.30 2.76 -8.37
N HIS A 189 16.05 4.02 -8.69
CA HIS A 189 15.59 4.48 -10.01
C HIS A 189 14.18 4.00 -10.39
N LEU A 190 13.28 3.89 -9.41
CA LEU A 190 11.87 3.64 -9.63
C LEU A 190 11.08 4.95 -9.72
N ALA A 191 9.99 4.94 -10.50
CA ALA A 191 9.11 6.10 -10.69
C ALA A 191 7.91 6.00 -9.74
N SER A 192 8.08 6.53 -8.53
CA SER A 192 7.10 6.48 -7.44
C SER A 192 6.81 5.04 -6.99
N ALA A 193 7.83 4.38 -6.39
CA ALA A 193 7.65 3.08 -5.76
C ALA A 193 6.65 3.21 -4.60
N ASN A 194 5.56 2.43 -4.65
CA ASN A 194 4.41 2.54 -3.76
C ASN A 194 4.27 1.26 -2.91
N GLY A 195 3.30 0.40 -3.19
CA GLY A 195 3.10 -0.82 -2.43
C GLY A 195 4.28 -1.78 -2.46
N VAL A 196 4.54 -2.46 -1.33
CA VAL A 196 5.54 -3.51 -1.23
C VAL A 196 4.99 -4.73 -0.51
N GLY A 197 5.25 -5.91 -1.07
CA GLY A 197 4.93 -7.20 -0.46
C GLY A 197 6.11 -8.16 -0.58
N ILE A 198 6.26 -9.04 0.40
CA ILE A 198 7.29 -10.06 0.41
C ILE A 198 6.64 -11.44 0.37
N ALA A 199 6.98 -12.23 -0.62
CA ALA A 199 6.59 -13.63 -0.73
C ALA A 199 7.76 -14.54 -0.34
N PRO A 200 7.52 -15.72 0.24
CA PRO A 200 8.57 -16.69 0.48
C PRO A 200 9.23 -17.10 -0.84
N PRO A 201 10.49 -17.58 -0.79
CA PRO A 201 11.19 -18.04 -1.99
C PRO A 201 10.39 -19.17 -2.63
N GLY A 202 10.38 -19.16 -3.98
CA GLY A 202 9.89 -20.30 -4.75
C GLY A 202 10.76 -21.55 -4.57
N ASN A 203 10.50 -22.59 -5.33
CA ASN A 203 11.21 -23.88 -5.25
C ASN A 203 12.68 -23.86 -5.77
N ILE A 204 13.35 -22.70 -5.76
CA ILE A 204 14.76 -22.55 -6.17
C ILE A 204 15.64 -22.58 -4.91
N PRO A 205 16.50 -23.57 -4.70
CA PRO A 205 17.24 -23.79 -3.46
C PRO A 205 18.17 -22.66 -3.00
N SER A 206 18.56 -21.75 -3.85
CA SER A 206 19.42 -20.59 -3.54
C SER A 206 18.68 -19.25 -3.58
N ALA A 207 17.37 -19.25 -3.82
CA ALA A 207 16.58 -18.03 -3.90
C ALA A 207 16.30 -17.50 -2.49
N GLY A 208 16.46 -16.20 -2.34
CA GLY A 208 15.89 -15.43 -1.24
C GLY A 208 14.40 -15.17 -1.49
N ASN A 209 13.83 -14.30 -0.66
CA ASN A 209 12.44 -13.87 -0.82
C ASN A 209 12.21 -13.15 -2.16
N VAL A 210 10.95 -13.14 -2.58
CA VAL A 210 10.50 -12.37 -3.75
C VAL A 210 9.81 -11.11 -3.26
N LEU A 211 10.31 -9.95 -3.67
CA LEU A 211 9.61 -8.68 -3.46
C LEU A 211 8.68 -8.41 -4.66
N TRP A 212 7.48 -7.99 -4.34
CA TRP A 212 6.55 -7.38 -5.27
C TRP A 212 6.45 -5.90 -4.94
N VAL A 213 6.63 -5.05 -5.95
CA VAL A 213 6.66 -3.60 -5.79
C VAL A 213 5.79 -2.96 -6.86
N SER A 214 4.83 -2.14 -6.47
CA SER A 214 4.09 -1.34 -7.43
C SER A 214 4.84 -0.05 -7.75
N GLU A 215 4.75 0.39 -9.00
CA GLU A 215 5.33 1.63 -9.50
C GLU A 215 4.22 2.50 -10.07
N THR A 216 3.74 3.46 -9.27
CA THR A 216 2.52 4.22 -9.58
C THR A 216 2.63 5.01 -10.88
N CYS A 217 3.73 5.74 -11.08
CA CYS A 217 3.88 6.59 -12.27
C CYS A 217 3.99 5.81 -13.58
N ARG A 218 4.44 4.55 -13.55
CA ARG A 218 4.45 3.65 -14.72
C ARG A 218 3.23 2.75 -14.78
N ASN A 219 2.40 2.77 -13.74
CA ASN A 219 1.22 1.93 -13.60
C ASN A 219 1.51 0.44 -13.84
N GLU A 220 2.55 -0.05 -13.18
CA GLU A 220 3.05 -1.41 -13.33
C GLU A 220 3.41 -2.03 -11.97
N ILE A 221 3.67 -3.33 -11.99
CA ILE A 221 4.15 -4.08 -10.83
C ILE A 221 5.46 -4.79 -11.21
N LEU A 222 6.44 -4.69 -10.30
CA LEU A 222 7.70 -5.39 -10.42
C LEU A 222 7.69 -6.64 -9.53
N ARG A 223 8.31 -7.69 -10.02
CA ARG A 223 8.67 -8.89 -9.29
C ARG A 223 10.18 -9.00 -9.24
N ILE A 224 10.74 -8.91 -8.04
CA ILE A 224 12.19 -8.83 -7.78
C ILE A 224 12.60 -10.07 -6.99
N GLU A 225 13.42 -10.92 -7.56
CA GLU A 225 13.98 -12.05 -6.85
C GLU A 225 15.27 -11.66 -6.13
N LEU A 226 15.29 -11.85 -4.81
CA LEU A 226 16.45 -11.58 -3.98
C LEU A 226 17.30 -12.84 -3.80
N LEU A 227 18.58 -12.64 -3.48
CA LEU A 227 19.43 -13.67 -2.90
C LEU A 227 19.13 -13.82 -1.40
N SER A 228 19.70 -14.83 -0.78
CA SER A 228 19.50 -15.14 0.65
C SER A 228 19.94 -14.03 1.62
N ASP A 229 20.75 -13.06 1.17
CA ASP A 229 21.13 -11.89 1.95
C ASP A 229 20.00 -10.86 2.11
N GLY A 230 18.92 -11.01 1.35
CA GLY A 230 17.75 -10.14 1.36
C GLY A 230 18.00 -8.72 0.81
N ILE A 231 19.11 -8.49 0.10
CA ILE A 231 19.46 -7.21 -0.51
C ILE A 231 19.84 -7.37 -1.97
N SER A 232 20.70 -8.33 -2.26
CA SER A 232 21.21 -8.55 -3.60
C SER A 232 20.13 -9.14 -4.49
N ILE A 233 19.95 -8.55 -5.67
CA ILE A 233 19.03 -9.05 -6.68
C ILE A 233 19.66 -10.28 -7.35
N ASN A 234 18.86 -11.34 -7.51
CA ASN A 234 19.31 -12.56 -8.20
C ASN A 234 19.76 -12.22 -9.64
N PRO A 235 21.01 -12.49 -10.03
CA PRO A 235 21.53 -12.08 -11.34
C PRO A 235 20.92 -12.84 -12.53
N ILE A 236 20.22 -13.95 -12.28
CA ILE A 236 19.58 -14.77 -13.33
C ILE A 236 18.11 -14.41 -13.48
N ALA A 237 17.35 -14.42 -12.37
CA ALA A 237 15.92 -14.12 -12.37
C ALA A 237 15.66 -12.61 -12.38
N GLY A 238 16.48 -11.83 -11.69
CA GLY A 238 16.52 -10.38 -11.75
C GLY A 238 15.24 -9.67 -11.33
N VAL A 239 14.95 -8.61 -12.08
CA VAL A 239 13.72 -7.81 -11.98
C VAL A 239 12.89 -8.06 -13.22
N THR A 240 11.62 -8.40 -13.03
CA THR A 240 10.65 -8.56 -14.11
C THR A 240 9.46 -7.63 -13.90
N ILE A 241 8.77 -7.27 -14.98
CA ILE A 241 7.53 -6.49 -15.00
C ILE A 241 6.43 -7.42 -15.52
N PRO A 242 5.81 -8.23 -14.64
CA PRO A 242 4.85 -9.22 -15.09
C PRO A 242 3.52 -8.62 -15.55
N SER A 243 3.15 -7.43 -15.06
CA SER A 243 1.93 -6.74 -15.49
C SER A 243 2.08 -5.23 -15.50
N ARG A 244 1.44 -4.61 -16.49
CA ARG A 244 1.06 -3.20 -16.55
C ARG A 244 -0.44 -3.08 -16.50
N PHE A 245 -0.93 -2.03 -15.83
CA PHE A 245 -2.35 -1.91 -15.57
C PHE A 245 -2.99 -0.85 -16.47
N SER A 246 -4.27 -1.06 -16.77
CA SER A 246 -5.11 -0.17 -17.56
C SER A 246 -6.38 0.19 -16.78
N GLY A 247 -7.18 1.12 -17.30
CA GLY A 247 -8.54 1.35 -16.84
C GLY A 247 -8.79 2.55 -15.97
N GLY A 248 -8.19 3.68 -16.24
CA GLY A 248 -8.62 4.95 -15.64
C GLY A 248 -7.47 5.86 -15.22
N PRO A 249 -7.81 7.03 -14.64
CA PRO A 249 -6.83 7.87 -13.99
C PRO A 249 -6.26 7.18 -12.76
N GLY A 250 -5.11 7.62 -12.30
CA GLY A 250 -4.37 7.00 -11.19
C GLY A 250 -3.56 5.81 -11.66
N GLY A 251 -3.06 5.04 -10.73
CA GLY A 251 -2.14 3.93 -11.01
C GLY A 251 -2.24 2.82 -9.99
N SER A 252 -1.26 1.92 -10.06
CA SER A 252 -1.05 0.91 -9.03
C SER A 252 -0.66 1.59 -7.72
N ASP A 253 -1.36 1.22 -6.64
CA ASP A 253 -1.15 1.71 -5.29
C ASP A 253 -0.56 0.59 -4.41
N SER A 254 -0.97 0.45 -3.18
CA SER A 254 -0.46 -0.59 -2.30
C SER A 254 -0.94 -2.00 -2.65
N LEU A 255 -0.23 -3.00 -2.16
CA LEU A 255 -0.50 -4.41 -2.45
C LEU A 255 -0.29 -5.30 -1.22
N ARG A 256 -0.91 -6.49 -1.21
CA ARG A 256 -0.66 -7.56 -0.23
C ARG A 256 -0.68 -8.92 -0.92
N ILE A 257 -0.14 -9.94 -0.25
CA ILE A 257 0.08 -11.28 -0.82
C ILE A 257 -0.59 -12.32 0.08
N ASP A 258 -1.19 -13.35 -0.53
CA ASP A 258 -1.74 -14.51 0.16
C ASP A 258 -0.75 -15.69 0.23
N VAL A 259 -1.11 -16.75 0.96
CA VAL A 259 -0.25 -17.93 1.13
C VAL A 259 -0.01 -18.73 -0.15
N LYS A 260 -0.78 -18.51 -1.21
CA LYS A 260 -0.60 -19.11 -2.53
C LYS A 260 0.27 -18.24 -3.45
N GLY A 261 0.72 -17.07 -2.96
CA GLY A 261 1.50 -16.12 -3.73
C GLY A 261 0.67 -15.23 -4.64
N ASN A 262 -0.67 -15.23 -4.51
CA ASN A 262 -1.47 -14.28 -5.26
C ASN A 262 -1.27 -12.87 -4.70
N VAL A 263 -1.15 -11.90 -5.60
CA VAL A 263 -0.91 -10.49 -5.29
C VAL A 263 -2.20 -9.71 -5.48
N TYR A 264 -2.63 -9.01 -4.44
CA TYR A 264 -3.81 -8.16 -4.43
C TYR A 264 -3.34 -6.72 -4.57
N GLN A 265 -3.55 -6.12 -5.74
CA GLN A 265 -3.08 -4.79 -6.12
C GLN A 265 -4.22 -3.79 -6.12
N CYS A 266 -4.17 -2.79 -5.25
CA CYS A 266 -5.10 -1.67 -5.27
C CYS A 266 -4.86 -0.76 -6.48
N MET A 267 -5.95 -0.24 -7.04
CA MET A 267 -5.95 0.65 -8.20
C MET A 267 -6.57 1.99 -7.78
N ILE A 268 -5.73 2.96 -7.43
CA ILE A 268 -6.20 4.25 -6.92
C ILE A 268 -7.02 5.00 -8.00
N PHE A 269 -8.05 5.69 -7.57
CA PHE A 269 -9.05 6.38 -8.39
C PHE A 269 -9.89 5.49 -9.32
N GLN A 270 -9.84 4.17 -9.13
CA GLN A 270 -10.62 3.24 -9.95
C GLN A 270 -11.70 2.48 -9.16
N GLY A 271 -11.78 2.64 -7.83
CA GLY A 271 -12.74 1.94 -6.99
C GLY A 271 -12.63 0.41 -7.09
N ARG A 272 -11.42 -0.10 -7.27
CA ARG A 272 -11.16 -1.54 -7.45
C ARG A 272 -9.77 -1.96 -7.02
N ALA A 273 -9.58 -3.27 -6.89
CA ALA A 273 -8.29 -3.93 -6.91
C ALA A 273 -8.28 -5.01 -8.00
N VAL A 274 -7.11 -5.48 -8.38
CA VAL A 274 -6.91 -6.66 -9.21
C VAL A 274 -6.16 -7.73 -8.41
N ILE A 275 -6.43 -9.00 -8.71
CA ILE A 275 -5.69 -10.12 -8.14
C ILE A 275 -4.86 -10.75 -9.24
N LEU A 276 -3.55 -10.83 -9.00
CA LEU A 276 -2.61 -11.51 -9.88
C LEU A 276 -2.21 -12.85 -9.22
N ASN A 277 -1.92 -13.86 -10.02
CA ASN A 277 -1.30 -15.07 -9.50
C ASN A 277 0.20 -14.85 -9.22
N ASP A 278 0.89 -15.86 -8.70
CA ASP A 278 2.32 -15.87 -8.37
C ASP A 278 3.26 -15.66 -9.59
N LYS A 279 2.71 -15.65 -10.81
CA LYS A 279 3.40 -15.35 -12.07
C LYS A 279 3.09 -13.93 -12.57
N GLY A 280 2.21 -13.20 -11.87
CA GLY A 280 1.81 -11.85 -12.23
C GLY A 280 0.73 -11.77 -13.31
N VAL A 281 0.04 -12.86 -13.62
CA VAL A 281 -1.12 -12.85 -14.52
C VAL A 281 -2.35 -12.42 -13.74
N ILE A 282 -3.09 -11.43 -14.24
CA ILE A 282 -4.34 -10.97 -13.62
C ILE A 282 -5.40 -12.07 -13.76
N ILE A 283 -5.98 -12.51 -12.65
CA ILE A 283 -6.91 -13.63 -12.59
C ILE A 283 -8.30 -13.27 -12.03
N ALA A 284 -8.43 -12.10 -11.37
CA ALA A 284 -9.71 -11.63 -10.86
C ALA A 284 -9.72 -10.12 -10.66
N ASN A 285 -10.94 -9.55 -10.58
CA ASN A 285 -11.19 -8.19 -10.14
C ASN A 285 -11.82 -8.19 -8.74
N VAL A 286 -11.56 -7.14 -7.96
CA VAL A 286 -12.32 -6.78 -6.76
C VAL A 286 -12.91 -5.40 -7.00
N VAL A 287 -14.21 -5.21 -6.84
CA VAL A 287 -14.88 -3.94 -7.10
C VAL A 287 -15.57 -3.41 -5.86
N ILE A 288 -15.47 -2.09 -5.66
CA ILE A 288 -16.13 -1.38 -4.57
C ILE A 288 -17.53 -0.94 -5.02
N PRO A 289 -18.59 -1.19 -4.22
CA PRO A 289 -19.93 -0.70 -4.52
C PRO A 289 -19.97 0.83 -4.62
N GLY A 290 -20.71 1.32 -5.61
CA GLY A 290 -20.85 2.76 -5.89
C GLY A 290 -19.80 3.32 -6.82
N ARG A 291 -18.77 2.53 -7.20
CA ARG A 291 -17.73 3.00 -8.14
C ARG A 291 -18.28 3.43 -9.50
N GLU A 292 -19.33 2.78 -9.97
CA GLU A 292 -19.98 3.09 -11.26
C GLU A 292 -20.69 4.44 -11.24
N GLU A 293 -21.08 4.91 -10.04
CA GLU A 293 -21.63 6.25 -9.81
C GLU A 293 -20.54 7.28 -9.42
N GLY A 294 -19.26 6.91 -9.47
CA GLY A 294 -18.13 7.77 -9.11
C GLY A 294 -17.81 7.85 -7.63
N LYS A 295 -18.45 7.01 -6.79
CA LYS A 295 -18.22 6.97 -5.33
C LYS A 295 -17.10 6.02 -4.96
N HIS A 296 -16.42 6.32 -3.85
CA HIS A 296 -15.41 5.43 -3.25
C HIS A 296 -14.31 4.98 -4.23
N LEU A 297 -13.90 5.89 -5.11
CA LEU A 297 -12.90 5.59 -6.15
C LEU A 297 -11.48 5.48 -5.61
N VAL A 298 -11.19 6.07 -4.45
CA VAL A 298 -9.84 6.10 -3.86
C VAL A 298 -9.59 4.79 -3.13
N THR A 299 -9.25 3.74 -3.90
CA THR A 299 -8.82 2.44 -3.36
C THR A 299 -7.31 2.42 -3.23
N SER A 300 -6.82 2.64 -2.02
CA SER A 300 -5.42 2.89 -1.74
C SER A 300 -4.67 1.62 -1.27
N ASN A 301 -5.16 0.94 -0.24
CA ASN A 301 -4.45 -0.16 0.39
C ASN A 301 -5.43 -1.24 0.90
N LEU A 302 -4.91 -2.40 1.27
CA LEU A 302 -5.67 -3.51 1.82
C LEU A 302 -4.87 -4.31 2.86
N ALA A 303 -5.56 -5.05 3.72
CA ALA A 303 -4.95 -5.97 4.67
C ALA A 303 -5.76 -7.27 4.80
N PHE A 304 -5.07 -8.39 4.92
CA PHE A 304 -5.69 -9.64 5.33
C PHE A 304 -5.88 -9.68 6.85
N LYS A 305 -7.06 -10.12 7.28
CA LYS A 305 -7.24 -10.49 8.67
C LYS A 305 -6.44 -11.77 8.96
N PRO A 306 -5.52 -11.75 9.92
CA PRO A 306 -4.63 -12.87 10.18
C PRO A 306 -5.35 -14.19 10.39
N GLY A 307 -4.83 -15.26 9.78
CA GLY A 307 -5.39 -16.62 9.89
C GLY A 307 -6.69 -16.82 9.12
N THR A 308 -7.02 -15.91 8.19
CA THR A 308 -8.25 -16.00 7.39
C THR A 308 -8.02 -15.54 5.95
N ASP A 309 -9.02 -15.78 5.10
CA ASP A 309 -9.12 -15.23 3.75
C ASP A 309 -9.93 -13.89 3.70
N GLU A 310 -10.29 -13.32 4.86
CA GLU A 310 -10.95 -12.02 4.89
C GLU A 310 -9.94 -10.90 4.58
N VAL A 311 -10.28 -10.08 3.59
CA VAL A 311 -9.49 -8.92 3.17
C VAL A 311 -10.26 -7.65 3.44
N TYR A 312 -9.58 -6.64 3.99
CA TYR A 312 -10.11 -5.32 4.30
C TYR A 312 -9.44 -4.31 3.38
N ILE A 313 -10.21 -3.57 2.59
CA ILE A 313 -9.74 -2.63 1.58
C ILE A 313 -10.21 -1.22 1.89
N MET A 314 -9.30 -0.27 1.84
CA MET A 314 -9.58 1.15 2.04
C MET A 314 -10.22 1.72 0.77
N ALA A 315 -11.27 2.53 0.95
CA ALA A 315 -11.93 3.21 -0.16
C ALA A 315 -12.47 4.56 0.30
N GLY A 316 -12.02 5.62 -0.35
CA GLY A 316 -12.36 7.00 -0.02
C GLY A 316 -12.94 7.77 -1.20
N GLY A 317 -13.24 9.05 -0.95
CA GLY A 317 -13.81 9.98 -1.92
C GLY A 317 -15.27 10.30 -1.62
N GLU A 318 -16.08 10.57 -2.66
CA GLU A 318 -17.50 10.86 -2.46
C GLU A 318 -18.18 9.75 -1.66
N GLY A 319 -18.82 10.12 -0.54
CA GLY A 319 -19.45 9.19 0.41
C GLY A 319 -18.63 8.94 1.67
N GLY A 320 -17.44 9.55 1.82
CA GLY A 320 -16.58 9.45 3.01
C GLY A 320 -15.49 8.39 2.91
N ALA A 321 -14.74 8.24 3.99
CA ALA A 321 -13.62 7.31 4.12
C ALA A 321 -14.10 5.98 4.72
N TRP A 322 -14.16 4.96 3.90
CA TRP A 322 -14.70 3.64 4.23
C TRP A 322 -13.63 2.55 4.24
N ILE A 323 -13.89 1.54 5.03
CA ILE A 323 -13.27 0.22 4.90
C ILE A 323 -14.33 -0.75 4.39
N TYR A 324 -14.03 -1.41 3.29
CA TYR A 324 -14.81 -2.51 2.74
C TYR A 324 -14.13 -3.83 3.05
N LYS A 325 -14.84 -4.94 2.93
CA LYS A 325 -14.28 -6.28 3.08
C LYS A 325 -14.74 -7.21 1.96
N PHE A 326 -13.92 -8.23 1.69
CA PHE A 326 -14.26 -9.31 0.76
C PHE A 326 -13.53 -10.60 1.15
N ARG A 327 -13.86 -11.71 0.52
CA ARG A 327 -13.11 -12.96 0.63
C ARG A 327 -12.03 -13.02 -0.45
N GLY A 328 -10.79 -13.21 -0.05
CA GLY A 328 -9.67 -13.48 -0.95
C GLY A 328 -9.71 -14.90 -1.52
N LEU A 329 -8.78 -15.19 -2.42
CA LEU A 329 -8.65 -16.52 -3.05
C LEU A 329 -7.94 -17.54 -2.16
N ALA A 330 -7.23 -17.06 -1.12
CA ALA A 330 -6.58 -17.85 -0.09
C ALA A 330 -6.38 -17.00 1.17
N GLU A 331 -5.91 -17.65 2.24
CA GLU A 331 -5.51 -16.99 3.49
C GLU A 331 -4.34 -16.03 3.25
N GLY A 332 -4.32 -14.90 3.97
CA GLY A 332 -3.19 -13.96 3.93
C GLY A 332 -1.91 -14.55 4.50
N LEU A 333 -0.76 -14.08 4.05
CA LEU A 333 0.52 -14.45 4.64
C LEU A 333 0.54 -14.09 6.13
N LYS A 334 1.16 -14.97 6.93
CA LYS A 334 1.36 -14.70 8.35
C LYS A 334 2.18 -13.43 8.53
N LEU A 335 1.67 -12.49 9.29
CA LEU A 335 2.34 -11.21 9.57
C LEU A 335 3.43 -11.38 10.64
N TYR A 336 4.46 -10.54 10.60
CA TYR A 336 5.53 -10.54 11.60
C TYR A 336 5.02 -10.28 13.02
N SER A 337 3.98 -9.47 13.14
CA SER A 337 3.28 -9.23 14.41
C SER A 337 2.63 -10.49 15.02
N HIS A 338 2.43 -11.54 14.25
CA HIS A 338 1.74 -12.78 14.66
C HIS A 338 2.69 -13.97 14.82
N GLN A 339 3.98 -13.71 14.94
CA GLN A 339 5.00 -14.72 15.25
C GLN A 339 5.13 -15.01 16.74
#